data_9c73327e8e48a18057b47044beed5d32
#
_entry.id   9c73327e8e48a18057b47044beed5d32
#
_cell.length_a   1.000
_cell.length_b   1.000
_cell.length_c   1.000
_cell.angle_alpha   90.00
_cell.angle_beta   90.00
_cell.angle_gamma   90.00
#
_symmetry.space_group_name_H-M   'P 1'
#
loop_
_entity.id
_entity.type
_entity.pdbx_description
1 polymer ?
#
loop_
_entity_poly.entity_id
_entity_poly.type
_entity_poly.pdbx_seq_one_letter_code
_entity_poly.pdbx_strand_id
1 'polypeptide(L)'
;MEYRQLGASGLRVSALSLGTMTFGGRGKFALVGGTDAKAAAHQLDMVLEAGVNLIDTADVYSDGLADEVLGEALAGRRDRLLIASKARFPMGEGTNDAGLSRHHLIRACEASLRRLRIDHIDLYQVHSWDGQTPLEETARALDELVRSGKVRYIGASNHTGWQLLKALGVQRLLGVHPYVSEQIYYSLQERSVEYELIPAAIDQGLGVLVWSPLAGGLLSGKYRRALPPPEGARQITDWGEPPVYDQEKLYDTVEVIVEIA
;
A
#
# COMPACT_ATOMS: atom_id res chain seq x y z
N MET A 1 -8.78 11.89 15.51
CA MET A 1 -8.48 10.69 14.69
C MET A 1 -8.99 9.44 15.40
N GLU A 2 -9.67 8.56 14.69
CA GLU A 2 -10.05 7.23 15.20
C GLU A 2 -8.86 6.26 15.00
N TYR A 3 -8.64 5.36 15.98
CA TYR A 3 -7.63 4.31 15.90
C TYR A 3 -8.29 2.94 15.96
N ARG A 4 -7.89 2.05 15.07
CA ARG A 4 -8.40 0.69 14.97
C ARG A 4 -7.28 -0.32 15.14
N GLN A 5 -7.62 -1.47 15.68
CA GLN A 5 -6.71 -2.61 15.69
C GLN A 5 -6.58 -3.16 14.27
N LEU A 6 -5.38 -3.45 13.81
CA LEU A 6 -5.14 -4.01 12.49
C LEU A 6 -5.42 -5.52 12.51
N GLY A 7 -6.66 -5.89 12.19
CA GLY A 7 -7.14 -7.25 12.31
C GLY A 7 -7.06 -7.77 13.75
N ALA A 8 -6.71 -9.04 13.91
CA ALA A 8 -6.50 -9.68 15.21
C ALA A 8 -5.09 -9.43 15.79
N SER A 9 -4.26 -8.56 15.15
CA SER A 9 -2.93 -8.21 15.66
C SER A 9 -3.02 -7.22 16.83
N GLY A 10 -1.94 -7.06 17.59
CA GLY A 10 -1.84 -6.01 18.64
C GLY A 10 -1.57 -4.61 18.08
N LEU A 11 -1.35 -4.45 16.76
CA LEU A 11 -1.01 -3.17 16.15
C LEU A 11 -2.24 -2.26 16.02
N ARG A 12 -2.13 -1.03 16.52
CA ARG A 12 -3.19 -0.02 16.41
C ARG A 12 -2.80 1.05 15.40
N VAL A 13 -3.62 1.21 14.38
CA VAL A 13 -3.41 2.15 13.28
C VAL A 13 -4.54 3.19 13.24
N SER A 14 -4.22 4.38 12.74
CA SER A 14 -5.24 5.39 12.44
C SER A 14 -6.16 4.92 11.32
N ALA A 15 -7.43 5.33 11.35
CA ALA A 15 -8.42 5.00 10.33
C ALA A 15 -8.03 5.54 8.93
N LEU A 16 -7.21 6.60 8.89
CA LEU A 16 -6.59 7.14 7.68
C LEU A 16 -5.08 6.87 7.71
N SER A 17 -4.50 6.67 6.53
CA SER A 17 -3.05 6.55 6.34
C SER A 17 -2.58 7.49 5.23
N LEU A 18 -1.32 7.93 5.30
CA LEU A 18 -0.70 8.68 4.22
C LEU A 18 -0.01 7.72 3.25
N GLY A 19 -0.45 7.70 1.99
CA GLY A 19 0.24 7.00 0.90
C GLY A 19 1.32 7.88 0.26
N THR A 20 2.47 7.30 -0.06
CA THR A 20 3.63 8.01 -0.59
C THR A 20 3.89 7.76 -2.08
N MET A 21 2.95 7.17 -2.83
CA MET A 21 3.13 6.87 -4.26
C MET A 21 3.49 8.12 -5.10
N THR A 22 3.11 9.31 -4.63
CA THR A 22 3.41 10.59 -5.28
C THR A 22 4.74 11.21 -4.84
N PHE A 23 5.50 10.56 -3.96
CA PHE A 23 6.81 11.05 -3.53
C PHE A 23 7.87 10.76 -4.61
N GLY A 24 8.74 11.72 -4.84
CA GLY A 24 9.79 11.65 -5.86
C GLY A 24 9.29 12.00 -7.25
N GLY A 25 8.98 11.04 -8.12
CA GLY A 25 8.57 11.27 -9.52
C GLY A 25 9.61 10.77 -10.52
N ARG A 26 10.16 9.55 -10.27
CA ARG A 26 11.09 8.87 -11.19
C ARG A 26 10.34 7.77 -11.96
N GLY A 27 10.86 7.42 -13.15
CA GLY A 27 10.30 6.37 -14.00
C GLY A 27 8.84 6.63 -14.36
N LYS A 28 8.01 5.60 -14.35
CA LYS A 28 6.57 5.73 -14.64
C LYS A 28 5.83 6.65 -13.66
N PHE A 29 6.35 6.80 -12.45
CA PHE A 29 5.74 7.65 -11.42
C PHE A 29 5.95 9.15 -11.65
N ALA A 30 6.76 9.56 -12.66
CA ALA A 30 6.87 10.95 -13.08
C ALA A 30 5.53 11.57 -13.51
N LEU A 31 4.59 10.73 -13.96
CA LEU A 31 3.25 11.17 -14.36
C LEU A 31 2.38 11.64 -13.18
N VAL A 32 2.66 11.18 -11.97
CA VAL A 32 1.83 11.43 -10.78
C VAL A 32 2.63 11.86 -9.56
N GLY A 33 3.96 11.74 -9.61
CA GLY A 33 4.88 12.10 -8.54
C GLY A 33 5.39 13.55 -8.66
N GLY A 34 6.13 13.99 -7.66
CA GLY A 34 6.72 15.33 -7.63
C GLY A 34 6.92 15.88 -6.21
N THR A 35 6.47 15.15 -5.20
CA THR A 35 6.67 15.57 -3.80
C THR A 35 8.14 15.36 -3.42
N ASP A 36 8.84 16.46 -3.13
CA ASP A 36 10.22 16.44 -2.63
C ASP A 36 10.28 16.23 -1.11
N ALA A 37 11.48 16.10 -0.56
CA ALA A 37 11.67 15.85 0.88
C ALA A 37 11.12 16.98 1.78
N LYS A 38 11.17 18.23 1.33
CA LYS A 38 10.63 19.36 2.09
C LYS A 38 9.10 19.32 2.14
N ALA A 39 8.47 19.10 0.99
CA ALA A 39 7.02 18.95 0.91
C ALA A 39 6.54 17.70 1.66
N ALA A 40 7.28 16.58 1.57
CA ALA A 40 7.01 15.37 2.32
C ALA A 40 7.08 15.61 3.84
N ALA A 41 8.10 16.30 4.34
CA ALA A 41 8.22 16.65 5.76
C ALA A 41 7.02 17.49 6.23
N HIS A 42 6.59 18.48 5.43
CA HIS A 42 5.41 19.27 5.75
C HIS A 42 4.12 18.40 5.78
N GLN A 43 3.96 17.48 4.82
CA GLN A 43 2.83 16.55 4.83
C GLN A 43 2.87 15.66 6.08
N LEU A 44 4.04 15.15 6.49
CA LEU A 44 4.19 14.38 7.71
C LEU A 44 3.79 15.16 8.96
N ASP A 45 4.16 16.45 9.05
CA ASP A 45 3.75 17.30 10.18
C ASP A 45 2.22 17.47 10.22
N MET A 46 1.60 17.76 9.08
CA MET A 46 0.14 17.89 8.97
C MET A 46 -0.61 16.61 9.39
N VAL A 47 -0.16 15.44 8.91
CA VAL A 47 -0.84 14.18 9.24
C VAL A 47 -0.60 13.76 10.68
N LEU A 48 0.57 14.06 11.25
CA LEU A 48 0.85 13.86 12.67
C LEU A 48 -0.03 14.73 13.57
N GLU A 49 -0.23 16.00 13.20
CA GLU A 49 -1.14 16.92 13.91
C GLU A 49 -2.59 16.42 13.84
N ALA A 50 -3.00 15.86 12.70
CA ALA A 50 -4.31 15.22 12.54
C ALA A 50 -4.44 13.87 13.26
N GLY A 51 -3.34 13.34 13.84
CA GLY A 51 -3.31 12.06 14.56
C GLY A 51 -3.17 10.84 13.66
N VAL A 52 -2.75 10.99 12.40
CA VAL A 52 -2.40 9.85 11.54
C VAL A 52 -1.08 9.26 12.01
N ASN A 53 -1.03 7.93 12.17
CA ASN A 53 0.18 7.23 12.59
C ASN A 53 0.71 6.20 11.59
N LEU A 54 0.00 5.95 10.47
CA LEU A 54 0.40 4.97 9.46
C LEU A 54 0.79 5.67 8.15
N ILE A 55 2.02 5.42 7.70
CA ILE A 55 2.55 5.87 6.41
C ILE A 55 2.77 4.65 5.54
N ASP A 56 2.20 4.66 4.34
CA ASP A 56 2.27 3.54 3.38
C ASP A 56 3.17 3.92 2.20
N THR A 57 4.23 3.15 1.98
CA THR A 57 5.16 3.23 0.85
C THR A 57 5.30 1.88 0.14
N ALA A 58 6.16 1.80 -0.86
CA ALA A 58 6.62 0.58 -1.51
C ALA A 58 7.98 0.80 -2.17
N ASP A 59 8.79 -0.26 -2.26
CA ASP A 59 10.11 -0.24 -2.89
C ASP A 59 10.08 0.29 -4.32
N VAL A 60 9.03 -0.06 -5.08
CA VAL A 60 8.87 0.28 -6.51
C VAL A 60 8.43 1.73 -6.73
N TYR A 61 7.94 2.45 -5.71
CA TYR A 61 7.46 3.81 -5.90
C TYR A 61 8.62 4.74 -6.29
N SER A 62 8.50 5.33 -7.49
CA SER A 62 9.54 6.19 -8.09
C SER A 62 10.92 5.49 -8.13
N ASP A 63 10.94 4.17 -8.41
CA ASP A 63 12.17 3.36 -8.47
C ASP A 63 13.03 3.49 -7.19
N GLY A 64 12.37 3.51 -6.04
CA GLY A 64 12.97 3.65 -4.71
C GLY A 64 13.16 5.09 -4.22
N LEU A 65 12.99 6.10 -5.08
CA LEU A 65 13.13 7.51 -4.67
C LEU A 65 12.06 7.92 -3.64
N ALA A 66 10.86 7.31 -3.67
CA ALA A 66 9.83 7.56 -2.66
C ALA A 66 10.30 7.18 -1.24
N ASP A 67 11.00 6.04 -1.11
CA ASP A 67 11.62 5.62 0.16
C ASP A 67 12.72 6.61 0.60
N GLU A 68 13.55 7.13 -0.33
CA GLU A 68 14.60 8.11 -0.03
C GLU A 68 14.00 9.42 0.48
N VAL A 69 13.01 9.96 -0.22
CA VAL A 69 12.27 11.17 0.15
C VAL A 69 11.60 11.01 1.50
N LEU A 70 10.92 9.87 1.73
CA LEU A 70 10.30 9.57 3.01
C LEU A 70 11.36 9.46 4.12
N GLY A 71 12.47 8.77 3.86
CA GLY A 71 13.56 8.61 4.82
C GLY A 71 14.15 9.95 5.31
N GLU A 72 14.29 10.93 4.40
CA GLU A 72 14.68 12.29 4.78
C GLU A 72 13.61 12.99 5.62
N ALA A 73 12.35 12.86 5.23
CA ALA A 73 11.23 13.49 5.91
C ALA A 73 10.95 12.90 7.30
N LEU A 74 11.33 11.62 7.55
CA LEU A 74 11.18 10.94 8.84
C LEU A 74 12.09 11.46 9.94
N ALA A 75 13.12 12.27 9.63
CA ALA A 75 14.05 12.78 10.62
C ALA A 75 13.31 13.49 11.78
N GLY A 76 13.48 13.02 13.00
CA GLY A 76 12.81 13.51 14.21
C GLY A 76 11.34 13.15 14.35
N ARG A 77 10.79 12.30 13.46
CA ARG A 77 9.36 11.91 13.43
C ARG A 77 9.13 10.41 13.54
N ARG A 78 10.18 9.59 13.29
CA ARG A 78 10.08 8.13 13.16
C ARG A 78 9.34 7.45 14.32
N ASP A 79 9.63 7.83 15.54
CA ASP A 79 9.10 7.20 16.76
C ASP A 79 7.57 7.39 16.94
N ARG A 80 6.99 8.32 16.19
CA ARG A 80 5.55 8.62 16.24
C ARG A 80 4.77 7.98 15.07
N LEU A 81 5.47 7.31 14.14
CA LEU A 81 4.91 6.81 12.88
C LEU A 81 5.17 5.32 12.73
N LEU A 82 4.19 4.62 12.19
CA LEU A 82 4.29 3.26 11.71
C LEU A 82 4.55 3.29 10.20
N ILE A 83 5.55 2.57 9.74
CA ILE A 83 5.92 2.52 8.33
C ILE A 83 5.48 1.19 7.75
N ALA A 84 4.58 1.24 6.77
CA ALA A 84 4.22 0.11 5.93
C ALA A 84 4.98 0.21 4.60
N SER A 85 5.61 -0.87 4.17
CA SER A 85 6.27 -0.96 2.86
C SER A 85 5.92 -2.28 2.17
N LYS A 86 6.29 -2.39 0.89
CA LYS A 86 5.93 -3.54 0.04
C LYS A 86 7.08 -3.93 -0.87
N ALA A 87 7.11 -5.20 -1.29
CA ALA A 87 7.98 -5.68 -2.38
C ALA A 87 7.28 -6.74 -3.23
N ARG A 88 7.68 -6.85 -4.47
CA ARG A 88 7.33 -7.86 -5.49
C ARG A 88 7.70 -7.40 -6.89
N PHE A 89 7.47 -6.11 -7.20
CA PHE A 89 7.68 -5.60 -8.55
C PHE A 89 9.17 -5.45 -8.86
N PRO A 90 9.56 -5.39 -10.14
CA PRO A 90 10.97 -5.26 -10.53
C PRO A 90 11.60 -3.99 -9.95
N MET A 91 12.78 -4.15 -9.35
CA MET A 91 13.63 -3.08 -8.84
C MET A 91 14.97 -2.98 -9.60
N GLY A 92 15.09 -3.68 -10.72
CA GLY A 92 16.24 -3.73 -11.60
C GLY A 92 15.95 -4.61 -12.82
N GLU A 93 16.96 -4.77 -13.68
CA GLU A 93 16.87 -5.56 -14.92
C GLU A 93 17.29 -7.02 -14.73
N GLY A 94 17.81 -7.36 -13.56
CA GLY A 94 18.30 -8.71 -13.26
C GLY A 94 17.16 -9.71 -13.08
N THR A 95 17.41 -10.96 -13.45
CA THR A 95 16.45 -12.08 -13.38
C THR A 95 15.85 -12.26 -11.97
N ASN A 96 16.59 -11.91 -10.93
CA ASN A 96 16.19 -12.06 -9.53
C ASN A 96 15.82 -10.72 -8.86
N ASP A 97 15.57 -9.67 -9.63
CA ASP A 97 15.22 -8.35 -9.10
C ASP A 97 13.70 -8.15 -8.99
N ALA A 98 12.92 -9.22 -9.05
CA ALA A 98 11.47 -9.23 -8.92
C ALA A 98 10.95 -10.52 -8.26
N GLY A 99 9.65 -10.57 -7.95
CA GLY A 99 8.95 -11.74 -7.44
C GLY A 99 8.95 -11.83 -5.92
N LEU A 100 8.58 -13.01 -5.40
CA LEU A 100 8.46 -13.25 -3.96
C LEU A 100 9.46 -14.29 -3.45
N SER A 101 10.54 -14.56 -4.23
CA SER A 101 11.60 -15.44 -3.80
C SER A 101 12.27 -14.91 -2.52
N ARG A 102 12.80 -15.82 -1.72
CA ARG A 102 13.60 -15.49 -0.54
C ARG A 102 14.73 -14.50 -0.87
N HIS A 103 15.42 -14.73 -2.01
CA HIS A 103 16.51 -13.88 -2.46
C HIS A 103 16.05 -12.43 -2.66
N HIS A 104 14.94 -12.25 -3.40
CA HIS A 104 14.43 -10.91 -3.69
C HIS A 104 13.86 -10.22 -2.44
N LEU A 105 12.99 -10.91 -1.67
CA LEU A 105 12.33 -10.31 -0.51
C LEU A 105 13.30 -9.79 0.54
N ILE A 106 14.36 -10.54 0.86
CA ILE A 106 15.35 -10.11 1.84
C ILE A 106 16.13 -8.90 1.32
N ARG A 107 16.62 -8.95 0.07
CA ARG A 107 17.33 -7.82 -0.55
C ARG A 107 16.47 -6.56 -0.67
N ALA A 108 15.22 -6.70 -1.08
CA ALA A 108 14.27 -5.59 -1.21
C ALA A 108 13.99 -4.94 0.14
N CYS A 109 13.73 -5.74 1.19
CA CYS A 109 13.54 -5.24 2.54
C CYS A 109 14.77 -4.45 3.05
N GLU A 110 15.97 -5.03 2.91
CA GLU A 110 17.22 -4.36 3.32
C GLU A 110 17.49 -3.08 2.52
N ALA A 111 17.16 -3.06 1.24
CA ALA A 111 17.28 -1.88 0.40
C ALA A 111 16.30 -0.78 0.84
N SER A 112 15.03 -1.12 1.14
CA SER A 112 14.05 -0.18 1.69
C SER A 112 14.47 0.36 3.05
N LEU A 113 14.97 -0.48 3.96
CA LEU A 113 15.48 -0.02 5.27
C LEU A 113 16.60 1.02 5.10
N ARG A 114 17.55 0.79 4.17
CA ARG A 114 18.63 1.76 3.88
C ARG A 114 18.11 3.07 3.31
N ARG A 115 17.20 3.04 2.33
CA ARG A 115 16.62 4.24 1.72
C ARG A 115 15.78 5.04 2.72
N LEU A 116 14.96 4.35 3.51
CA LEU A 116 14.13 4.93 4.55
C LEU A 116 14.94 5.42 5.77
N ARG A 117 16.21 5.00 5.90
CA ARG A 117 17.09 5.34 7.05
C ARG A 117 16.50 4.91 8.39
N ILE A 118 15.89 3.72 8.42
CA ILE A 118 15.26 3.12 9.61
C ILE A 118 15.82 1.73 9.85
N ASP A 119 15.69 1.23 11.07
CA ASP A 119 16.17 -0.09 11.50
C ASP A 119 15.12 -1.19 11.31
N HIS A 120 13.84 -0.85 11.25
CA HIS A 120 12.76 -1.79 11.03
C HIS A 120 11.57 -1.16 10.28
N ILE A 121 10.85 -2.00 9.55
CA ILE A 121 9.55 -1.71 8.93
C ILE A 121 8.47 -2.27 9.86
N ASP A 122 7.44 -1.48 10.14
CA ASP A 122 6.36 -1.89 11.05
C ASP A 122 5.41 -2.91 10.38
N LEU A 123 5.08 -2.71 9.11
CA LEU A 123 4.26 -3.64 8.32
C LEU A 123 4.90 -3.86 6.94
N TYR A 124 5.35 -5.08 6.66
CA TYR A 124 5.93 -5.42 5.37
C TYR A 124 4.99 -6.33 4.57
N GLN A 125 4.61 -5.89 3.39
CA GLN A 125 3.56 -6.52 2.60
C GLN A 125 4.12 -7.13 1.31
N VAL A 126 3.65 -8.31 0.92
CA VAL A 126 3.78 -8.75 -0.47
C VAL A 126 2.87 -7.90 -1.33
N HIS A 127 3.43 -7.19 -2.32
CA HIS A 127 2.72 -6.17 -3.09
C HIS A 127 1.65 -6.74 -4.02
N SER A 128 1.84 -7.98 -4.46
CA SER A 128 0.89 -8.76 -5.25
C SER A 128 1.35 -10.21 -5.31
N TRP A 129 0.46 -11.11 -5.66
CA TRP A 129 0.77 -12.50 -5.97
C TRP A 129 1.74 -12.62 -7.16
N ASP A 130 2.75 -13.51 -7.11
CA ASP A 130 3.64 -13.74 -8.24
C ASP A 130 3.36 -15.06 -9.00
N GLY A 131 2.73 -16.01 -8.35
CA GLY A 131 2.31 -17.28 -8.95
C GLY A 131 3.46 -18.22 -9.36
N GLN A 132 4.70 -17.85 -9.14
CA GLN A 132 5.90 -18.60 -9.55
C GLN A 132 6.67 -19.14 -8.36
N THR A 133 6.85 -18.33 -7.32
CA THR A 133 7.57 -18.73 -6.12
C THR A 133 6.71 -19.66 -5.26
N PRO A 134 7.24 -20.80 -4.80
CA PRO A 134 6.55 -21.61 -3.82
C PRO A 134 6.17 -20.81 -2.58
N LEU A 135 4.92 -20.93 -2.13
CA LEU A 135 4.42 -20.16 -0.98
C LEU A 135 5.20 -20.44 0.31
N GLU A 136 5.69 -21.65 0.46
CA GLU A 136 6.52 -22.08 1.59
C GLU A 136 7.84 -21.30 1.64
N GLU A 137 8.44 -20.99 0.49
CA GLU A 137 9.67 -20.18 0.41
C GLU A 137 9.37 -18.73 0.82
N THR A 138 8.33 -18.13 0.24
CA THR A 138 7.86 -16.78 0.57
C THR A 138 7.55 -16.67 2.07
N ALA A 139 6.77 -17.61 2.62
CA ALA A 139 6.36 -17.61 4.02
C ALA A 139 7.57 -17.69 4.97
N ARG A 140 8.55 -18.56 4.67
CA ARG A 140 9.79 -18.66 5.46
C ARG A 140 10.67 -17.43 5.36
N ALA A 141 10.77 -16.80 4.19
CA ALA A 141 11.53 -15.57 4.00
C ALA A 141 10.94 -14.40 4.82
N LEU A 142 9.63 -14.26 4.81
CA LEU A 142 8.95 -13.24 5.62
C LEU A 142 9.09 -13.52 7.13
N ASP A 143 8.95 -14.77 7.56
CA ASP A 143 9.16 -15.17 8.96
C ASP A 143 10.58 -14.84 9.45
N GLU A 144 11.59 -15.06 8.59
CA GLU A 144 12.98 -14.69 8.90
C GLU A 144 13.16 -13.18 9.09
N LEU A 145 12.52 -12.36 8.23
CA LEU A 145 12.54 -10.91 8.38
C LEU A 145 11.90 -10.46 9.70
N VAL A 146 10.83 -11.13 10.13
CA VAL A 146 10.20 -10.86 11.43
C VAL A 146 11.13 -11.32 12.57
N ARG A 147 11.66 -12.54 12.54
CA ARG A 147 12.55 -13.08 13.59
C ARG A 147 13.85 -12.29 13.73
N SER A 148 14.39 -11.76 12.61
CA SER A 148 15.57 -10.91 12.64
C SER A 148 15.29 -9.49 13.15
N GLY A 149 14.04 -9.13 13.39
CA GLY A 149 13.62 -7.82 13.86
C GLY A 149 13.62 -6.71 12.80
N LYS A 150 13.91 -7.04 11.53
CA LYS A 150 13.84 -6.09 10.42
C LYS A 150 12.41 -5.69 10.07
N VAL A 151 11.44 -6.55 10.41
CA VAL A 151 10.01 -6.35 10.18
C VAL A 151 9.26 -6.68 11.46
N ARG A 152 8.19 -5.93 11.79
CA ARG A 152 7.36 -6.20 12.97
C ARG A 152 6.16 -7.06 12.64
N TYR A 153 5.43 -6.72 11.59
CA TYR A 153 4.25 -7.43 11.10
C TYR A 153 4.35 -7.63 9.59
N ILE A 154 3.72 -8.69 9.11
CA ILE A 154 3.65 -8.97 7.67
C ILE A 154 2.20 -8.96 7.19
N GLY A 155 2.02 -8.57 5.93
CA GLY A 155 0.71 -8.51 5.27
C GLY A 155 0.79 -8.90 3.81
N ALA A 156 -0.37 -8.91 3.18
CA ALA A 156 -0.49 -9.11 1.74
C ALA A 156 -1.21 -7.92 1.10
N SER A 157 -1.10 -7.79 -0.21
CA SER A 157 -1.82 -6.82 -1.02
C SER A 157 -2.21 -7.42 -2.36
N ASN A 158 -3.36 -7.01 -2.87
CA ASN A 158 -3.85 -7.41 -4.19
C ASN A 158 -3.94 -8.93 -4.41
N HIS A 159 -4.27 -9.69 -3.35
CA HIS A 159 -4.62 -11.10 -3.47
C HIS A 159 -6.11 -11.23 -3.76
N THR A 160 -6.48 -12.32 -4.44
CA THR A 160 -7.86 -12.80 -4.45
C THR A 160 -8.14 -13.58 -3.15
N GLY A 161 -9.42 -13.83 -2.82
CA GLY A 161 -9.77 -14.55 -1.60
C GLY A 161 -9.13 -15.94 -1.52
N TRP A 162 -9.12 -16.72 -2.64
CA TRP A 162 -8.47 -18.03 -2.65
C TRP A 162 -6.95 -17.98 -2.47
N GLN A 163 -6.27 -16.93 -3.05
CA GLN A 163 -4.83 -16.74 -2.89
C GLN A 163 -4.48 -16.42 -1.44
N LEU A 164 -5.25 -15.52 -0.83
CA LEU A 164 -5.10 -15.13 0.56
C LEU A 164 -5.25 -16.33 1.50
N LEU A 165 -6.34 -17.08 1.35
CA LEU A 165 -6.60 -18.27 2.18
C LEU A 165 -5.55 -19.37 1.99
N LYS A 166 -5.06 -19.55 0.76
CA LYS A 166 -3.99 -20.52 0.46
C LYS A 166 -2.69 -20.11 1.15
N ALA A 167 -2.30 -18.84 1.08
CA ALA A 167 -1.10 -18.33 1.73
C ALA A 167 -1.17 -18.47 3.27
N LEU A 168 -2.29 -18.08 3.88
CA LEU A 168 -2.53 -18.23 5.32
C LEU A 168 -2.52 -19.72 5.74
N GLY A 169 -3.09 -20.60 4.93
CA GLY A 169 -3.05 -22.04 5.16
C GLY A 169 -1.63 -22.60 5.20
N VAL A 170 -0.77 -22.18 4.26
CA VAL A 170 0.65 -22.55 4.24
C VAL A 170 1.39 -21.99 5.46
N GLN A 171 1.17 -20.71 5.80
CA GLN A 171 1.80 -20.12 6.99
C GLN A 171 1.42 -20.84 8.27
N ARG A 172 0.14 -21.20 8.43
CA ARG A 172 -0.37 -21.98 9.58
C ARG A 172 0.24 -23.38 9.63
N LEU A 173 0.31 -24.07 8.49
CA LEU A 173 0.91 -25.41 8.38
C LEU A 173 2.40 -25.40 8.76
N LEU A 174 3.11 -24.35 8.39
CA LEU A 174 4.54 -24.19 8.69
C LEU A 174 4.81 -23.66 10.13
N GLY A 175 3.78 -23.19 10.86
CA GLY A 175 3.93 -22.57 12.16
C GLY A 175 4.74 -21.27 12.14
N VAL A 176 4.66 -20.50 11.05
CA VAL A 176 5.36 -19.22 10.88
C VAL A 176 4.40 -18.05 11.11
N HIS A 177 4.93 -16.81 11.20
CA HIS A 177 4.10 -15.61 11.39
C HIS A 177 3.09 -15.49 10.25
N PRO A 178 1.79 -15.30 10.56
CA PRO A 178 0.75 -15.12 9.54
C PRO A 178 0.69 -13.66 9.07
N TYR A 179 0.09 -13.42 7.92
CA TYR A 179 -0.35 -12.09 7.54
C TYR A 179 -1.34 -11.54 8.57
N VAL A 180 -1.23 -10.25 8.87
CA VAL A 180 -2.16 -9.52 9.76
C VAL A 180 -3.08 -8.59 8.98
N SER A 181 -2.79 -8.33 7.71
CA SER A 181 -3.57 -7.43 6.86
C SER A 181 -3.58 -7.87 5.41
N GLU A 182 -4.62 -7.43 4.70
CA GLU A 182 -4.70 -7.42 3.25
C GLU A 182 -4.97 -6.00 2.76
N GLN A 183 -4.15 -5.48 1.83
CA GLN A 183 -4.34 -4.17 1.24
C GLN A 183 -4.97 -4.28 -0.14
N ILE A 184 -6.11 -3.62 -0.36
CA ILE A 184 -6.98 -3.82 -1.52
C ILE A 184 -7.39 -2.51 -2.19
N TYR A 185 -7.69 -2.57 -3.48
CA TYR A 185 -8.47 -1.52 -4.14
C TYR A 185 -9.93 -1.64 -3.71
N TYR A 186 -10.45 -0.58 -3.11
CA TYR A 186 -11.85 -0.53 -2.70
C TYR A 186 -12.36 0.90 -2.72
N SER A 187 -13.47 1.13 -3.40
CA SER A 187 -14.09 2.45 -3.54
C SER A 187 -15.59 2.29 -3.80
N LEU A 188 -16.33 3.39 -3.83
CA LEU A 188 -17.74 3.37 -4.22
C LEU A 188 -17.96 2.89 -5.67
N GLN A 189 -16.94 3.01 -6.52
CA GLN A 189 -17.00 2.54 -7.90
C GLN A 189 -16.58 1.08 -8.05
N GLU A 190 -15.71 0.55 -7.18
CA GLU A 190 -15.18 -0.81 -7.22
C GLU A 190 -15.47 -1.53 -5.91
N ARG A 191 -16.44 -2.43 -5.94
CA ARG A 191 -16.96 -3.14 -4.77
C ARG A 191 -16.90 -4.66 -4.89
N SER A 192 -16.25 -5.18 -5.93
CA SER A 192 -16.15 -6.64 -6.16
C SER A 192 -15.51 -7.40 -5.01
N VAL A 193 -14.62 -6.75 -4.27
CA VAL A 193 -13.96 -7.32 -3.08
C VAL A 193 -14.93 -7.69 -1.96
N GLU A 194 -16.16 -7.16 -1.97
CA GLU A 194 -17.20 -7.47 -0.98
C GLU A 194 -17.78 -8.89 -1.14
N TYR A 195 -17.65 -9.50 -2.33
CA TYR A 195 -18.22 -10.81 -2.60
C TYR A 195 -17.42 -11.95 -1.96
N GLU A 196 -16.09 -11.84 -1.91
CA GLU A 196 -15.23 -12.94 -1.44
C GLU A 196 -14.11 -12.43 -0.52
N LEU A 197 -13.33 -11.44 -0.94
CA LEU A 197 -12.08 -11.06 -0.28
C LEU A 197 -12.30 -10.44 1.09
N ILE A 198 -13.24 -9.50 1.23
CA ILE A 198 -13.57 -8.90 2.53
C ILE A 198 -14.16 -9.94 3.49
N PRO A 199 -15.14 -10.80 3.10
CA PRO A 199 -15.60 -11.90 3.93
C PRO A 199 -14.46 -12.84 4.37
N ALA A 200 -13.54 -13.19 3.47
CA ALA A 200 -12.38 -14.03 3.80
C ALA A 200 -11.44 -13.33 4.80
N ALA A 201 -11.17 -12.04 4.61
CA ALA A 201 -10.34 -11.27 5.53
C ALA A 201 -10.95 -11.19 6.93
N ILE A 202 -12.28 -10.97 7.03
CA ILE A 202 -13.01 -10.94 8.29
C ILE A 202 -12.94 -12.31 8.98
N ASP A 203 -13.23 -13.41 8.26
CA ASP A 203 -13.19 -14.78 8.79
C ASP A 203 -11.81 -15.15 9.33
N GLN A 204 -10.74 -14.68 8.68
CA GLN A 204 -9.38 -14.95 9.09
C GLN A 204 -8.81 -13.93 10.08
N GLY A 205 -9.58 -12.93 10.50
CA GLY A 205 -9.17 -11.91 11.45
C GLY A 205 -8.12 -10.94 10.91
N LEU A 206 -8.10 -10.69 9.60
CA LEU A 206 -7.19 -9.73 8.96
C LEU A 206 -7.74 -8.31 9.01
N GLY A 207 -6.85 -7.34 9.17
CA GLY A 207 -7.17 -5.93 8.91
C GLY A 207 -7.19 -5.66 7.41
N VAL A 208 -8.14 -4.83 6.97
CA VAL A 208 -8.22 -4.38 5.57
C VAL A 208 -7.67 -2.97 5.46
N LEU A 209 -6.64 -2.78 4.65
CA LEU A 209 -6.13 -1.49 4.22
C LEU A 209 -6.66 -1.18 2.83
N VAL A 210 -7.06 0.07 2.60
CA VAL A 210 -7.69 0.45 1.32
C VAL A 210 -6.77 1.41 0.57
N TRP A 211 -6.40 1.04 -0.67
CA TRP A 211 -5.75 1.98 -1.58
C TRP A 211 -6.76 2.56 -2.58
N SER A 212 -6.50 3.79 -2.99
CA SER A 212 -7.35 4.58 -3.92
C SER A 212 -8.85 4.64 -3.55
N PRO A 213 -9.24 4.95 -2.29
CA PRO A 213 -10.65 5.02 -1.89
C PRO A 213 -11.44 6.08 -2.66
N LEU A 214 -10.76 7.09 -3.20
CA LEU A 214 -11.34 8.10 -4.10
C LEU A 214 -11.13 7.80 -5.58
N ALA A 215 -10.81 6.55 -5.94
CA ALA A 215 -10.63 6.10 -7.32
C ALA A 215 -9.67 7.02 -8.13
N GLY A 216 -8.47 7.28 -7.58
CA GLY A 216 -7.50 8.17 -8.24
C GLY A 216 -7.94 9.63 -8.35
N GLY A 217 -8.92 10.04 -7.54
CA GLY A 217 -9.52 11.36 -7.52
C GLY A 217 -10.82 11.49 -8.33
N LEU A 218 -11.25 10.43 -9.01
CA LEU A 218 -12.52 10.43 -9.76
C LEU A 218 -13.72 10.72 -8.86
N LEU A 219 -13.72 10.18 -7.65
CA LEU A 219 -14.79 10.37 -6.67
C LEU A 219 -14.68 11.66 -5.83
N SER A 220 -13.73 12.55 -6.15
CA SER A 220 -13.50 13.78 -5.38
C SER A 220 -14.44 14.94 -5.74
N GLY A 221 -15.34 14.77 -6.70
CA GLY A 221 -16.23 15.82 -7.20
C GLY A 221 -15.59 16.79 -8.21
N LYS A 222 -14.28 16.71 -8.46
CA LYS A 222 -13.58 17.57 -9.44
C LYS A 222 -13.80 17.18 -10.89
N TYR A 223 -14.23 15.95 -11.15
CA TYR A 223 -14.61 15.44 -12.46
C TYR A 223 -16.14 15.44 -12.56
N ARG A 224 -16.67 16.14 -13.54
CA ARG A 224 -18.12 16.28 -13.75
C ARG A 224 -18.49 15.94 -15.19
N ARG A 225 -19.66 15.35 -15.40
CA ARG A 225 -20.16 14.90 -16.71
C ARG A 225 -20.04 15.97 -17.83
N ALA A 226 -20.34 17.20 -17.52
CA ALA A 226 -20.41 18.29 -18.49
C ALA A 226 -19.18 19.22 -18.50
N LEU A 227 -18.16 18.92 -17.70
CA LEU A 227 -16.98 19.76 -17.57
C LEU A 227 -15.71 19.05 -18.03
N PRO A 228 -14.75 19.76 -18.63
CA PRO A 228 -13.45 19.19 -18.92
C PRO A 228 -12.72 18.85 -17.60
N PRO A 229 -11.84 17.83 -17.60
CA PRO A 229 -11.01 17.54 -16.43
C PRO A 229 -10.19 18.77 -16.02
N PRO A 230 -10.03 19.05 -14.71
CA PRO A 230 -9.24 20.19 -14.27
C PRO A 230 -7.77 20.01 -14.64
N GLU A 231 -7.07 21.13 -14.91
CA GLU A 231 -5.64 21.13 -15.19
C GLU A 231 -4.84 20.45 -14.06
N GLY A 232 -3.83 19.68 -14.39
CA GLY A 232 -3.00 18.92 -13.43
C GLY A 232 -3.73 17.71 -12.79
N ALA A 233 -4.93 17.39 -13.23
CA ALA A 233 -5.65 16.24 -12.71
C ALA A 233 -5.05 14.92 -13.22
N ARG A 234 -4.96 13.90 -12.35
CA ARG A 234 -4.35 12.59 -12.68
C ARG A 234 -4.94 11.94 -13.93
N GLN A 235 -6.25 12.09 -14.16
CA GLN A 235 -6.95 11.46 -15.29
C GLN A 235 -6.63 12.05 -16.67
N ILE A 236 -5.93 13.17 -16.73
CA ILE A 236 -5.39 13.72 -17.98
C ILE A 236 -3.97 13.24 -18.28
N THR A 237 -3.37 12.47 -17.36
CA THR A 237 -2.09 11.79 -17.58
C THR A 237 -2.34 10.37 -18.08
N ASP A 238 -1.35 9.75 -18.72
CA ASP A 238 -1.43 8.36 -19.18
C ASP A 238 -1.27 7.34 -18.02
N TRP A 239 -1.66 7.71 -16.80
CA TRP A 239 -1.49 6.84 -15.63
C TRP A 239 -2.36 5.58 -15.67
N GLY A 240 -3.56 5.66 -16.25
CA GLY A 240 -4.43 4.50 -16.51
C GLY A 240 -5.01 3.75 -15.30
N GLU A 241 -4.72 4.16 -14.08
CA GLU A 241 -5.23 3.53 -12.85
C GLU A 241 -5.93 4.54 -11.94
N PRO A 242 -7.01 4.14 -11.25
CA PRO A 242 -7.73 2.87 -11.36
C PRO A 242 -8.60 2.81 -12.63
N PRO A 243 -8.89 1.60 -13.15
CA PRO A 243 -9.73 1.46 -14.34
C PRO A 243 -11.16 1.90 -14.05
N VAL A 244 -11.80 2.52 -15.04
CA VAL A 244 -13.23 2.87 -15.02
C VAL A 244 -13.96 1.93 -15.97
N TYR A 245 -14.81 1.06 -15.42
CA TYR A 245 -15.57 0.08 -16.22
C TYR A 245 -16.91 0.62 -16.69
N ASP A 246 -17.49 1.57 -15.94
CA ASP A 246 -18.78 2.19 -16.25
C ASP A 246 -18.71 3.69 -15.93
N GLN A 247 -18.51 4.49 -16.97
CA GLN A 247 -18.32 5.93 -16.83
C GLN A 247 -19.63 6.65 -16.46
N GLU A 248 -20.77 6.18 -16.96
CA GLU A 248 -22.07 6.76 -16.61
C GLU A 248 -22.39 6.57 -15.12
N LYS A 249 -22.23 5.35 -14.63
CA LYS A 249 -22.40 5.03 -13.21
C LYS A 249 -21.42 5.80 -12.33
N LEU A 250 -20.18 6.03 -12.78
CA LEU A 250 -19.23 6.86 -12.05
C LEU A 250 -19.76 8.28 -11.85
N TYR A 251 -20.22 8.92 -12.94
CA TYR A 251 -20.75 10.29 -12.86
C TYR A 251 -22.03 10.37 -12.01
N ASP A 252 -22.93 9.40 -12.13
CA ASP A 252 -24.11 9.31 -11.27
C ASP A 252 -23.71 9.23 -9.80
N THR A 253 -22.72 8.42 -9.48
CA THR A 253 -22.16 8.32 -8.11
C THR A 253 -21.55 9.64 -7.65
N VAL A 254 -20.78 10.31 -8.49
CA VAL A 254 -20.16 11.62 -8.17
C VAL A 254 -21.21 12.69 -7.91
N GLU A 255 -22.30 12.76 -8.70
CA GLU A 255 -23.36 13.73 -8.48
C GLU A 255 -24.02 13.54 -7.11
N VAL A 256 -24.32 12.30 -6.72
CA VAL A 256 -24.88 11.98 -5.39
C VAL A 256 -23.90 12.35 -4.26
N ILE A 257 -22.61 12.05 -4.41
CA ILE A 257 -21.60 12.42 -3.40
C ILE A 257 -21.56 13.94 -3.19
N VAL A 258 -21.59 14.71 -4.28
CA VAL A 258 -21.56 16.17 -4.21
C VAL A 258 -22.81 16.76 -3.58
N GLU A 259 -23.99 16.13 -3.74
CA GLU A 259 -25.23 16.53 -3.05
C GLU A 259 -25.19 16.27 -1.54
N ILE A 260 -24.43 15.23 -1.11
CA ILE A 260 -24.31 14.86 0.32
C ILE A 260 -23.28 15.73 1.04
N ALA A 261 -22.22 16.16 0.36
CA ALA A 261 -21.09 16.89 0.93
C ALA A 261 -21.37 18.38 1.12
#